data_840a2e22d781a6e4ef9dc7097092fa8c
#
_entry.id   840a2e22d781a6e4ef9dc7097092fa8c
#
_cell.length_a   1.000
_cell.length_b   1.000
_cell.length_c   1.000
_cell.angle_alpha   90.00
_cell.angle_beta   90.00
_cell.angle_gamma   90.00
#
_symmetry.space_group_name_H-M   'P 1'
#
loop_
_entity.id
_entity.type
_entity.pdbx_description
1 polymer ?
#
loop_
_entity_poly.entity_id
_entity_poly.type
_entity_poly.pdbx_seq_one_letter_code
_entity_poly.pdbx_strand_id
1 'polypeptide(L)'
;ERIPQTFTKMLDFINTQLDYAEAGQVIGELESVSMDRIINAVIENFEYAEQEGIACFSKLPDMPEARCDPIRMLKVWQNLIANSIKYRGSRNPVQIEFGGDESAGTVKYWIRDNGPGIIQKFQDKVFETNARLNYDVEGYGFGLATVKKIVEAHGGKIWIDSAGNIKDCTRIAIYFSSAKVSCTDI
;
A
#
# COMPACT_ATOMS: atom_id res chain seq x y z
N GLU A 1 19.60 7.79 28.11
CA GLU A 1 18.77 8.21 26.95
C GLU A 1 18.84 7.24 25.75
N ARG A 2 19.92 6.46 25.55
CA ARG A 2 20.04 5.51 24.41
C ARG A 2 19.21 4.21 24.58
N ILE A 3 19.06 3.71 25.80
CA ILE A 3 18.36 2.45 26.09
C ILE A 3 16.87 2.50 25.67
N PRO A 4 16.09 3.56 25.97
CA PRO A 4 14.70 3.64 25.56
C PRO A 4 14.52 3.63 24.04
N GLN A 5 15.37 4.33 23.28
CA GLN A 5 15.29 4.38 21.82
C GLN A 5 15.59 3.02 21.19
N THR A 6 16.59 2.29 21.71
CA THR A 6 16.91 0.95 21.22
C THR A 6 15.78 -0.02 21.49
N PHE A 7 15.15 0.07 22.67
CA PHE A 7 14.02 -0.77 23.03
C PHE A 7 12.80 -0.52 22.12
N THR A 8 12.47 0.75 21.86
CA THR A 8 11.41 1.12 20.91
C THR A 8 11.67 0.53 19.53
N LYS A 9 12.89 0.69 18.99
CA LYS A 9 13.25 0.11 17.69
C LYS A 9 13.15 -1.42 17.66
N MET A 10 13.49 -2.10 18.74
CA MET A 10 13.32 -3.56 18.84
C MET A 10 11.84 -3.96 18.83
N LEU A 11 10.99 -3.25 19.55
CA LEU A 11 9.54 -3.49 19.53
C LEU A 11 8.95 -3.25 18.13
N ASP A 12 9.33 -2.16 17.48
CA ASP A 12 8.90 -1.85 16.11
C ASP A 12 9.32 -2.93 15.11
N PHE A 13 10.54 -3.45 15.26
CA PHE A 13 11.02 -4.56 14.44
C PHE A 13 10.22 -5.84 14.66
N ILE A 14 9.97 -6.21 15.94
CA ILE A 14 9.17 -7.40 16.29
C ILE A 14 7.75 -7.25 15.74
N ASN A 15 7.10 -6.10 15.93
CA ASN A 15 5.77 -5.82 15.41
C ASN A 15 5.72 -5.93 13.88
N THR A 16 6.73 -5.38 13.19
CA THR A 16 6.85 -5.48 11.74
C THR A 16 6.98 -6.94 11.26
N GLN A 17 7.73 -7.76 12.00
CA GLN A 17 7.86 -9.19 11.69
C GLN A 17 6.57 -9.97 11.96
N LEU A 18 5.85 -9.67 13.04
CA LEU A 18 4.55 -10.25 13.32
C LEU A 18 3.53 -9.89 12.24
N ASP A 19 3.46 -8.62 11.86
CA ASP A 19 2.62 -8.15 10.74
C ASP A 19 2.89 -8.93 9.46
N TYR A 20 4.16 -9.15 9.14
CA TYR A 20 4.56 -9.92 7.96
C TYR A 20 4.19 -11.42 8.10
N ALA A 21 4.40 -12.03 9.27
CA ALA A 21 4.07 -13.43 9.51
C ALA A 21 2.56 -13.68 9.33
N GLU A 22 1.73 -12.79 9.86
CA GLU A 22 0.28 -12.87 9.79
C GLU A 22 -0.30 -12.47 8.42
N ALA A 23 0.42 -11.71 7.61
CA ALA A 23 -0.06 -11.13 6.35
C ALA A 23 -0.59 -12.17 5.34
N GLY A 24 -0.11 -13.42 5.42
CA GLY A 24 -0.59 -14.52 4.54
C GLY A 24 -1.87 -15.19 5.02
N GLN A 25 -2.39 -14.80 6.17
CA GLN A 25 -3.64 -15.36 6.70
C GLN A 25 -4.75 -14.33 6.50
N VAL A 26 -5.85 -14.76 5.91
CA VAL A 26 -7.08 -13.97 5.85
C VAL A 26 -7.73 -14.04 7.23
N ILE A 27 -7.91 -12.90 7.89
CA ILE A 27 -8.57 -12.82 9.19
C ILE A 27 -9.98 -12.31 8.96
N GLY A 28 -10.96 -13.15 9.29
CA GLY A 28 -12.38 -12.83 9.13
C GLY A 28 -12.96 -13.26 7.79
N GLU A 29 -14.21 -12.90 7.59
CA GLU A 29 -14.93 -13.19 6.35
C GLU A 29 -14.60 -12.14 5.28
N LEU A 30 -14.49 -12.60 4.04
CA LEU A 30 -14.37 -11.69 2.91
C LEU A 30 -15.73 -11.04 2.67
N GLU A 31 -15.82 -9.73 2.75
CA GLU A 31 -17.04 -8.95 2.54
C GLU A 31 -16.88 -7.96 1.38
N SER A 32 -17.99 -7.47 0.84
CA SER A 32 -17.97 -6.37 -0.14
C SER A 32 -17.61 -5.08 0.57
N VAL A 33 -16.48 -4.50 0.22
CA VAL A 33 -15.91 -3.33 0.91
C VAL A 33 -15.77 -2.16 -0.06
N SER A 34 -16.31 -1.01 0.36
CA SER A 34 -16.04 0.25 -0.33
C SER A 34 -14.59 0.66 -0.13
N MET A 35 -13.81 0.66 -1.21
CA MET A 35 -12.41 1.05 -1.15
C MET A 35 -12.23 2.53 -0.81
N ASP A 36 -13.19 3.38 -1.18
CA ASP A 36 -13.23 4.79 -0.78
C ASP A 36 -13.25 4.96 0.75
N ARG A 37 -14.04 4.13 1.45
CA ARG A 37 -14.11 4.18 2.93
C ARG A 37 -12.79 3.73 3.56
N ILE A 38 -12.18 2.67 3.04
CA ILE A 38 -10.89 2.18 3.53
C ILE A 38 -9.82 3.26 3.35
N ILE A 39 -9.70 3.83 2.16
CA ILE A 39 -8.68 4.84 1.87
C ILE A 39 -8.89 6.10 2.70
N ASN A 40 -10.14 6.57 2.87
CA ASN A 40 -10.43 7.72 3.73
C ASN A 40 -10.01 7.46 5.17
N ALA A 41 -10.38 6.32 5.75
CA ALA A 41 -9.98 5.95 7.11
C ALA A 41 -8.46 5.85 7.27
N VAL A 42 -7.74 5.46 6.21
CA VAL A 42 -6.27 5.46 6.25
C VAL A 42 -5.71 6.86 6.13
N ILE A 43 -6.24 7.71 5.25
CA ILE A 43 -5.79 9.11 5.09
C ILE A 43 -5.92 9.88 6.41
N GLU A 44 -7.00 9.68 7.17
CA GLU A 44 -7.19 10.27 8.50
C GLU A 44 -6.00 10.00 9.44
N ASN A 45 -5.38 8.83 9.38
CA ASN A 45 -4.18 8.53 10.16
C ASN A 45 -2.94 9.32 9.71
N PHE A 46 -2.99 9.94 8.53
CA PHE A 46 -1.91 10.76 7.95
C PHE A 46 -2.27 12.25 7.85
N GLU A 47 -3.35 12.69 8.51
CA GLU A 47 -3.76 14.11 8.55
C GLU A 47 -2.61 15.06 8.95
N TYR A 48 -1.75 14.62 9.87
CA TYR A 48 -0.58 15.39 10.26
C TYR A 48 0.33 15.71 9.08
N ALA A 49 0.44 14.81 8.10
CA ALA A 49 1.29 15.02 6.94
C ALA A 49 0.72 16.07 5.97
N GLU A 50 -0.60 16.22 5.90
CA GLU A 50 -1.24 17.32 5.17
C GLU A 50 -1.09 18.64 5.92
N GLN A 51 -1.35 18.65 7.23
CA GLN A 51 -1.26 19.83 8.08
C GLN A 51 0.16 20.43 8.08
N GLU A 52 1.18 19.58 8.08
CA GLU A 52 2.59 19.99 8.02
C GLU A 52 3.10 20.24 6.58
N GLY A 53 2.25 20.10 5.58
CA GLY A 53 2.63 20.28 4.16
C GLY A 53 3.62 19.23 3.64
N ILE A 54 3.64 18.03 4.25
CA ILE A 54 4.52 16.91 3.87
C ILE A 54 3.92 16.12 2.70
N ALA A 55 2.60 15.92 2.71
CA ALA A 55 1.87 15.18 1.70
C ALA A 55 0.60 15.93 1.27
N CYS A 56 0.12 15.61 0.07
CA CYS A 56 -1.18 16.05 -0.44
C CYS A 56 -1.86 14.83 -1.07
N PHE A 57 -3.09 14.54 -0.63
CA PHE A 57 -3.85 13.38 -1.10
C PHE A 57 -4.93 13.77 -2.09
N SER A 58 -5.10 12.97 -3.13
CA SER A 58 -6.18 13.10 -4.11
C SER A 58 -6.72 11.74 -4.49
N LYS A 59 -8.02 11.66 -4.80
CA LYS A 59 -8.68 10.43 -5.22
C LYS A 59 -9.46 10.66 -6.50
N LEU A 60 -9.46 9.65 -7.38
CA LEU A 60 -10.46 9.59 -8.44
C LEU A 60 -11.83 9.26 -7.84
N PRO A 61 -12.92 9.81 -8.41
CA PRO A 61 -14.28 9.48 -7.97
C PRO A 61 -14.61 8.01 -8.29
N ASP A 62 -15.62 7.48 -7.58
CA ASP A 62 -16.29 6.22 -7.90
C ASP A 62 -15.37 4.99 -7.98
N MET A 63 -14.50 4.80 -6.98
CA MET A 63 -13.71 3.56 -6.91
C MET A 63 -14.64 2.36 -6.68
N PRO A 64 -14.47 1.28 -7.45
CA PRO A 64 -15.29 0.08 -7.32
C PRO A 64 -15.14 -0.57 -5.94
N GLU A 65 -16.13 -1.39 -5.55
CA GLU A 65 -16.03 -2.24 -4.37
C GLU A 65 -15.22 -3.50 -4.66
N ALA A 66 -14.58 -4.06 -3.62
CA ALA A 66 -13.90 -5.33 -3.71
C ALA A 66 -14.36 -6.27 -2.59
N ARG A 67 -14.38 -7.57 -2.89
CA ARG A 67 -14.56 -8.59 -1.86
C ARG A 67 -13.24 -8.90 -1.19
N CYS A 68 -13.05 -8.40 0.03
CA CYS A 68 -11.79 -8.50 0.74
C CYS A 68 -11.97 -8.46 2.27
N ASP A 69 -10.90 -8.74 3.00
CA ASP A 69 -10.80 -8.49 4.43
C ASP A 69 -10.47 -7.01 4.66
N PRO A 70 -11.38 -6.19 5.25
CA PRO A 70 -11.18 -4.76 5.40
C PRO A 70 -9.99 -4.40 6.29
N ILE A 71 -9.71 -5.22 7.32
CA ILE A 71 -8.58 -4.97 8.24
C ILE A 71 -7.26 -5.14 7.49
N ARG A 72 -7.16 -6.17 6.67
CA ARG A 72 -5.97 -6.40 5.84
C ARG A 72 -5.81 -5.32 4.76
N MET A 73 -6.91 -4.85 4.17
CA MET A 73 -6.87 -3.75 3.20
C MET A 73 -6.44 -2.42 3.83
N LEU A 74 -6.89 -2.10 5.04
CA LEU A 74 -6.36 -0.96 5.80
C LEU A 74 -4.83 -1.04 5.90
N LYS A 75 -4.28 -2.21 6.24
CA LYS A 75 -2.83 -2.41 6.37
C LYS A 75 -2.10 -2.25 5.04
N VAL A 76 -2.71 -2.70 3.93
CA VAL A 76 -2.17 -2.50 2.57
C VAL A 76 -1.99 -1.00 2.30
N TRP A 77 -3.06 -0.21 2.42
CA TRP A 77 -3.02 1.20 2.12
C TRP A 77 -2.12 2.00 3.08
N GLN A 78 -2.11 1.65 4.38
CA GLN A 78 -1.19 2.24 5.35
C GLN A 78 0.27 2.07 4.93
N ASN A 79 0.67 0.86 4.54
CA ASN A 79 2.03 0.59 4.08
C ASN A 79 2.38 1.35 2.80
N LEU A 80 1.45 1.43 1.84
CA LEU A 80 1.67 2.12 0.58
C LEU A 80 1.81 3.63 0.78
N ILE A 81 0.92 4.26 1.56
CA ILE A 81 0.99 5.70 1.88
C ILE A 81 2.27 6.01 2.67
N ALA A 82 2.57 5.22 3.71
CA ALA A 82 3.78 5.40 4.49
C ALA A 82 5.05 5.33 3.61
N ASN A 83 5.08 4.41 2.63
CA ASN A 83 6.18 4.32 1.67
C ASN A 83 6.27 5.55 0.77
N SER A 84 5.17 6.04 0.22
CA SER A 84 5.15 7.24 -0.62
C SER A 84 5.67 8.47 0.14
N ILE A 85 5.25 8.66 1.39
CA ILE A 85 5.74 9.75 2.24
C ILE A 85 7.23 9.57 2.56
N LYS A 86 7.62 8.36 2.92
CA LYS A 86 8.97 8.02 3.37
C LYS A 86 10.02 8.16 2.26
N TYR A 87 9.68 7.73 1.04
CA TYR A 87 10.59 7.72 -0.11
C TYR A 87 10.36 8.89 -1.07
N ARG A 88 9.72 9.97 -0.62
CA ARG A 88 9.40 11.15 -1.44
C ARG A 88 10.59 11.90 -2.01
N GLY A 89 11.81 11.63 -1.51
CA GLY A 89 13.03 12.38 -1.88
C GLY A 89 12.92 13.85 -1.47
N SER A 90 13.17 14.75 -2.42
CA SER A 90 13.07 16.20 -2.21
C SER A 90 11.67 16.77 -2.42
N ARG A 91 10.64 15.93 -2.72
CA ARG A 91 9.26 16.38 -2.93
C ARG A 91 8.63 16.78 -1.59
N ASN A 92 8.16 18.02 -1.51
CA ASN A 92 7.48 18.54 -0.33
C ASN A 92 6.50 19.63 -0.73
N PRO A 93 5.17 19.36 -0.73
CA PRO A 93 4.54 18.06 -0.42
C PRO A 93 4.76 16.99 -1.49
N VAL A 94 4.78 15.72 -1.08
CA VAL A 94 4.58 14.62 -2.01
C VAL A 94 3.11 14.59 -2.41
N GLN A 95 2.83 14.47 -3.70
CA GLN A 95 1.47 14.30 -4.21
C GLN A 95 1.17 12.81 -4.33
N ILE A 96 0.11 12.36 -3.65
CA ILE A 96 -0.31 10.96 -3.62
C ILE A 96 -1.73 10.89 -4.17
N GLU A 97 -1.89 10.14 -5.25
CA GLU A 97 -3.16 9.97 -5.94
C GLU A 97 -3.61 8.51 -5.88
N PHE A 98 -4.90 8.30 -5.61
CA PHE A 98 -5.53 6.99 -5.59
C PHE A 98 -6.54 6.87 -6.71
N GLY A 99 -6.65 5.68 -7.26
CA GLY A 99 -7.68 5.38 -8.25
C GLY A 99 -7.99 3.90 -8.32
N GLY A 100 -9.10 3.61 -8.98
CA GLY A 100 -9.53 2.24 -9.23
C GLY A 100 -10.41 2.18 -10.47
N ASP A 101 -10.40 1.05 -11.13
CA ASP A 101 -11.28 0.73 -12.24
C ASP A 101 -11.75 -0.71 -12.16
N GLU A 102 -12.89 -1.01 -12.76
CA GLU A 102 -13.41 -2.36 -12.91
C GLU A 102 -13.54 -2.69 -14.40
N SER A 103 -12.96 -3.82 -14.79
CA SER A 103 -13.07 -4.34 -16.15
C SER A 103 -13.20 -5.86 -16.13
N ALA A 104 -14.15 -6.37 -16.88
CA ALA A 104 -14.40 -7.81 -17.05
C ALA A 104 -14.52 -8.59 -15.74
N GLY A 105 -15.17 -8.01 -14.71
CA GLY A 105 -15.34 -8.64 -13.40
C GLY A 105 -14.09 -8.64 -12.53
N THR A 106 -13.14 -7.82 -12.87
CA THR A 106 -11.89 -7.64 -12.17
C THR A 106 -11.74 -6.20 -11.73
N VAL A 107 -11.36 -6.00 -10.49
CA VAL A 107 -11.10 -4.68 -9.93
C VAL A 107 -9.59 -4.45 -9.84
N LYS A 108 -9.15 -3.31 -10.32
CA LYS A 108 -7.77 -2.83 -10.23
C LYS A 108 -7.76 -1.53 -9.44
N TYR A 109 -6.95 -1.47 -8.38
CA TYR A 109 -6.67 -0.24 -7.66
C TYR A 109 -5.22 0.16 -7.86
N TRP A 110 -4.93 1.43 -7.68
CA TRP A 110 -3.57 1.93 -7.75
C TRP A 110 -3.36 3.14 -6.83
N ILE A 111 -2.13 3.29 -6.40
CA ILE A 111 -1.59 4.48 -5.75
C ILE A 111 -0.45 5.01 -6.62
N ARG A 112 -0.40 6.31 -6.83
CA ARG A 112 0.65 7.00 -7.56
C ARG A 112 1.20 8.13 -6.72
N ASP A 113 2.51 8.22 -6.62
CA ASP A 113 3.20 9.36 -6.04
C ASP A 113 4.09 10.07 -7.07
N ASN A 114 4.45 11.33 -6.80
CA ASN A 114 5.39 12.10 -7.60
C ASN A 114 6.83 12.02 -7.06
N GLY A 115 7.16 10.97 -6.32
CA GLY A 115 8.49 10.70 -5.81
C GLY A 115 9.52 10.38 -6.89
N PRO A 116 10.73 9.95 -6.51
CA PRO A 116 11.83 9.70 -7.45
C PRO A 116 11.63 8.46 -8.35
N GLY A 117 10.56 7.69 -8.12
CA GLY A 117 10.30 6.46 -8.84
C GLY A 117 11.20 5.29 -8.42
N ILE A 118 10.91 4.11 -8.98
CA ILE A 118 11.68 2.88 -8.74
C ILE A 118 12.28 2.41 -10.05
N ILE A 119 13.61 2.33 -10.10
CA ILE A 119 14.34 1.87 -11.29
C ILE A 119 13.90 0.45 -11.67
N GLN A 120 13.64 0.20 -12.94
CA GLN A 120 13.06 -1.03 -13.47
C GLN A 120 13.72 -2.32 -12.93
N LYS A 121 15.04 -2.37 -12.85
CA LYS A 121 15.79 -3.54 -12.34
C LYS A 121 15.49 -3.89 -10.87
N PHE A 122 14.85 -2.98 -10.12
CA PHE A 122 14.51 -3.18 -8.72
C PHE A 122 13.00 -3.38 -8.48
N GLN A 123 12.16 -3.22 -9.50
CA GLN A 123 10.69 -3.24 -9.35
C GLN A 123 10.16 -4.56 -8.79
N ASP A 124 10.75 -5.69 -9.19
CA ASP A 124 10.38 -6.99 -8.62
C ASP A 124 10.98 -7.18 -7.22
N LYS A 125 12.21 -6.71 -7.02
CA LYS A 125 12.96 -6.90 -5.77
C LYS A 125 12.39 -6.12 -4.59
N VAL A 126 11.73 -4.98 -4.81
CA VAL A 126 11.17 -4.18 -3.71
C VAL A 126 10.06 -4.88 -2.93
N PHE A 127 9.49 -5.95 -3.50
CA PHE A 127 8.49 -6.79 -2.84
C PHE A 127 9.09 -7.96 -2.07
N GLU A 128 10.41 -8.14 -2.09
CA GLU A 128 11.10 -9.15 -1.30
C GLU A 128 11.28 -8.67 0.16
N THR A 129 11.41 -9.59 1.08
CA THR A 129 11.71 -9.26 2.48
C THR A 129 13.09 -8.64 2.61
N ASN A 130 13.23 -7.68 3.52
CA ASN A 130 14.46 -6.91 3.74
C ASN A 130 14.94 -6.10 2.52
N ALA A 131 14.08 -5.92 1.50
CA ALA A 131 14.43 -5.10 0.35
C ALA A 131 14.50 -3.62 0.77
N ARG A 132 15.67 -3.02 0.61
CA ARG A 132 15.94 -1.60 0.87
C ARG A 132 16.78 -1.03 -0.27
N LEU A 133 16.22 -0.10 -1.02
CA LEU A 133 16.93 0.59 -2.10
C LEU A 133 17.76 1.80 -1.58
N ASN A 134 17.34 2.35 -0.45
CA ASN A 134 18.03 3.44 0.23
C ASN A 134 18.19 3.11 1.71
N TYR A 135 19.42 3.00 2.18
CA TYR A 135 19.77 2.68 3.57
C TYR A 135 19.73 3.91 4.49
N ASP A 136 19.72 5.12 3.94
CA ASP A 136 19.63 6.37 4.72
C ASP A 136 18.18 6.61 5.22
N VAL A 137 17.22 5.91 4.64
CA VAL A 137 15.81 5.99 5.03
C VAL A 137 15.49 4.90 6.04
N GLU A 138 14.99 5.26 7.22
CA GLU A 138 14.71 4.35 8.32
C GLU A 138 13.64 3.29 7.95
N GLY A 139 13.82 2.03 8.37
CA GLY A 139 12.84 0.94 8.19
C GLY A 139 13.48 -0.42 7.94
N TYR A 140 12.66 -1.46 8.08
CA TYR A 140 13.12 -2.85 8.12
C TYR A 140 12.95 -3.60 6.79
N GLY A 141 12.35 -2.97 5.75
CA GLY A 141 12.19 -3.58 4.43
C GLY A 141 11.10 -4.66 4.33
N PHE A 142 10.12 -4.64 5.22
CA PHE A 142 8.99 -5.58 5.20
C PHE A 142 7.70 -5.01 4.62
N GLY A 143 7.54 -3.69 4.53
CA GLY A 143 6.27 -3.06 4.18
C GLY A 143 5.67 -3.54 2.85
N LEU A 144 6.42 -3.48 1.75
CA LEU A 144 5.95 -3.94 0.44
C LEU A 144 5.84 -5.48 0.37
N ALA A 145 6.70 -6.22 1.07
CA ALA A 145 6.57 -7.67 1.18
C ALA A 145 5.28 -8.07 1.92
N THR A 146 4.92 -7.34 2.98
CA THR A 146 3.63 -7.50 3.70
C THR A 146 2.45 -7.22 2.77
N VAL A 147 2.49 -6.12 2.03
CA VAL A 147 1.46 -5.77 1.04
C VAL A 147 1.29 -6.89 0.01
N LYS A 148 2.38 -7.35 -0.59
CA LYS A 148 2.36 -8.44 -1.56
C LYS A 148 1.69 -9.69 -0.99
N LYS A 149 2.08 -10.10 0.20
CA LYS A 149 1.56 -11.29 0.87
C LYS A 149 0.06 -11.18 1.16
N ILE A 150 -0.43 -10.00 1.60
CA ILE A 150 -1.87 -9.74 1.79
C ILE A 150 -2.61 -9.82 0.46
N VAL A 151 -2.12 -9.15 -0.58
CA VAL A 151 -2.75 -9.13 -1.90
C VAL A 151 -2.82 -10.54 -2.49
N GLU A 152 -1.74 -11.32 -2.42
CA GLU A 152 -1.71 -12.71 -2.88
C GLU A 152 -2.65 -13.62 -2.08
N ALA A 153 -2.81 -13.43 -0.76
CA ALA A 153 -3.76 -14.15 0.07
C ALA A 153 -5.23 -13.87 -0.33
N HIS A 154 -5.50 -12.72 -0.95
CA HIS A 154 -6.80 -12.37 -1.54
C HIS A 154 -6.95 -12.83 -3.00
N GLY A 155 -6.02 -13.64 -3.51
CA GLY A 155 -6.02 -14.10 -4.92
C GLY A 155 -5.65 -13.00 -5.92
N GLY A 156 -5.14 -11.87 -5.44
CA GLY A 156 -4.75 -10.72 -6.25
C GLY A 156 -3.29 -10.74 -6.70
N LYS A 157 -2.90 -9.67 -7.38
CA LYS A 157 -1.51 -9.41 -7.79
C LYS A 157 -1.15 -7.96 -7.49
N ILE A 158 0.13 -7.73 -7.22
CA ILE A 158 0.71 -6.40 -7.04
C ILE A 158 1.90 -6.25 -7.97
N TRP A 159 2.04 -5.09 -8.59
CA TRP A 159 3.19 -4.75 -9.42
C TRP A 159 3.41 -3.24 -9.45
N ILE A 160 4.55 -2.83 -9.95
CA ILE A 160 4.83 -1.44 -10.25
C ILE A 160 4.46 -1.20 -11.71
N ASP A 161 3.48 -0.32 -11.92
CA ASP A 161 3.05 0.09 -13.23
C ASP A 161 3.91 1.28 -13.69
N SER A 162 5.02 0.96 -14.33
CA SER A 162 5.90 1.95 -14.93
C SER A 162 5.50 2.23 -16.38
N ALA A 163 4.24 2.63 -16.60
CA ALA A 163 3.78 2.99 -17.95
C ALA A 163 4.62 4.14 -18.52
N GLY A 164 5.73 3.76 -19.14
CA GLY A 164 6.57 4.56 -20.02
C GLY A 164 7.26 5.76 -19.36
N ASN A 165 8.59 5.75 -19.35
CA ASN A 165 9.51 6.92 -19.31
C ASN A 165 9.21 8.11 -18.38
N ILE A 166 8.37 7.99 -17.37
CA ILE A 166 8.18 9.04 -16.38
C ILE A 166 9.24 8.83 -15.31
N LYS A 167 10.35 9.56 -15.44
CA LYS A 167 11.53 9.46 -14.57
C LYS A 167 11.27 9.88 -13.10
N ASP A 168 10.09 10.40 -12.77
CA ASP A 168 9.80 11.02 -11.50
C ASP A 168 8.40 10.64 -10.98
N CYS A 169 8.04 9.35 -11.04
CA CYS A 169 6.74 8.89 -10.53
C CYS A 169 6.78 7.40 -10.20
N THR A 170 6.28 7.03 -9.03
CA THR A 170 6.00 5.63 -8.69
C THR A 170 4.51 5.39 -8.79
N ARG A 171 4.10 4.39 -9.57
CA ARG A 171 2.73 3.88 -9.56
C ARG A 171 2.74 2.42 -9.17
N ILE A 172 2.16 2.12 -8.01
CA ILE A 172 1.94 0.75 -7.56
C ILE A 172 0.50 0.37 -7.88
N ALA A 173 0.31 -0.66 -8.68
CA ALA A 173 -1.00 -1.19 -8.99
C ALA A 173 -1.28 -2.46 -8.21
N ILE A 174 -2.50 -2.58 -7.70
CA ILE A 174 -3.02 -3.74 -6.98
C ILE A 174 -4.24 -4.24 -7.75
N TYR A 175 -4.26 -5.52 -7.97
CA TYR A 175 -5.30 -6.19 -8.72
C TYR A 175 -5.98 -7.24 -7.86
N PHE A 176 -7.30 -7.20 -7.81
CA PHE A 176 -8.11 -8.22 -7.18
C PHE A 176 -9.08 -8.82 -8.20
N SER A 177 -9.21 -10.14 -8.21
CA SER A 177 -10.31 -10.77 -8.89
C SER A 177 -11.57 -10.53 -8.06
N SER A 178 -12.44 -9.60 -8.47
CA SER A 178 -13.77 -9.52 -7.90
C SER A 178 -14.58 -10.69 -8.47
N ALA A 179 -14.69 -11.77 -7.73
CA ALA A 179 -15.80 -12.69 -7.97
C ALA A 179 -17.08 -11.88 -7.71
N LYS A 180 -17.76 -11.44 -8.77
CA LYS A 180 -19.14 -10.96 -8.63
C LYS A 180 -19.90 -12.03 -7.85
N VAL A 181 -20.50 -11.67 -6.73
CA VAL A 181 -21.53 -12.48 -6.13
C VAL A 181 -22.61 -12.56 -7.20
N SER A 182 -22.68 -13.67 -7.90
CA SER A 182 -23.83 -13.99 -8.74
C SER A 182 -25.06 -13.94 -7.83
N CYS A 183 -26.02 -13.06 -8.14
CA CYS A 183 -27.32 -12.98 -7.46
C CYS A 183 -28.18 -14.22 -7.65
N THR A 184 -27.59 -15.38 -7.84
CA THR A 184 -28.30 -16.66 -8.14
C THR A 184 -28.21 -17.68 -7.02
N ASP A 185 -27.65 -17.33 -5.85
CA ASP A 185 -27.59 -18.20 -4.68
C ASP A 185 -28.44 -17.63 -3.51
N ILE A 186 -29.75 -17.35 -3.76
CA ILE A 186 -30.77 -17.19 -2.75
C ILE A 186 -31.94 -18.13 -3.11
#